data_9dcea87ed91b7d52dfae8215a60fe4e1
#
_entry.id   9dcea87ed91b7d52dfae8215a60fe4e1
#
_cell.length_a   1.000
_cell.length_b   1.000
_cell.length_c   1.000
_cell.angle_alpha   90.00
_cell.angle_beta   90.00
_cell.angle_gamma   90.00
#
_symmetry.space_group_name_H-M   'P 1'
#
loop_
_entity.id
_entity.type
_entity.pdbx_description
1 polymer ?
#
loop_
_entity_poly.entity_id
_entity_poly.type
_entity_poly.pdbx_seq_one_letter_code
_entity_poly.pdbx_strand_id
1 'polypeptide(L)'
;SEFFKFLRKNGYSSIESLQIVKNSPTYWGDQPFVEAPAYLGITVFFLFVFSIFLYRGDHKGWILASIIASLLLSYGKNIGFLTDLFIEYFPIYNKFRAVSSIQVILELCVPVLSILGLSSMLNSDVGFKEKFKALNYTALLFIMTIIILYVFKGYLSFSGISDSYIDELIVDVLIDDRKDIYLNQLIRTLIFVSIIYLLLLLYLNSKIKKSFLIFLLGFFISLDLISFSKNYVNEDNFTEASLVDNPYKSDNIYKEILKDKSDYRVLDLTDNSTRPNYFFNSIKGYHAAKLGRYNDVMEFYINKTQMNSLDMLNTKYIVFNDDDKKNIYVNYDIPGSAWFVKENINVISDNDEILSLDSLNFKKLSVSQDFASKKYKNTNYRVDLIEKKSNYLKYEVETNGLGLIIFSEIYYPHGWNSYVNGEMVSHFRFNYILRGLEVPNGKYEVEFKFEPEVVELSSKISLFSTLSFILIMIVMSIKRKSWIKRF
;
A
#
# COMPACT_ATOMS: atom_id res chain seq x y z
N SER A 1 29.74 14.26 1.62
CA SER A 1 29.61 13.57 2.89
C SER A 1 30.98 13.02 3.33
N GLU A 2 31.19 12.83 4.60
CA GLU A 2 32.39 12.19 5.14
C GLU A 2 32.47 10.73 4.66
N PHE A 3 31.31 10.08 4.48
CA PHE A 3 31.22 8.73 3.94
C PHE A 3 31.77 8.62 2.51
N PHE A 4 31.48 9.59 1.64
CA PHE A 4 32.11 9.64 0.31
C PHE A 4 33.64 9.72 0.38
N LYS A 5 34.18 10.58 1.25
CA LYS A 5 35.63 10.71 1.46
C LYS A 5 36.26 9.42 1.99
N PHE A 6 35.58 8.76 2.92
CA PHE A 6 36.00 7.46 3.47
C PHE A 6 36.11 6.39 2.37
N LEU A 7 35.07 6.25 1.53
CA LEU A 7 35.07 5.28 0.42
C LEU A 7 36.20 5.56 -0.57
N ARG A 8 36.43 6.84 -0.93
CA ARG A 8 37.53 7.26 -1.81
C ARG A 8 38.89 6.92 -1.22
N LYS A 9 39.06 7.10 0.09
CA LYS A 9 40.32 6.75 0.78
C LYS A 9 40.59 5.24 0.83
N ASN A 10 39.54 4.43 0.83
CA ASN A 10 39.57 2.98 0.83
C ASN A 10 39.60 2.36 -0.58
N GLY A 11 39.89 3.15 -1.64
CA GLY A 11 40.15 2.65 -2.98
C GLY A 11 38.97 2.54 -3.93
N TYR A 12 37.74 2.88 -3.47
CA TYR A 12 36.58 2.89 -4.35
C TYR A 12 36.66 4.00 -5.39
N SER A 13 36.20 3.77 -6.61
CA SER A 13 36.13 4.79 -7.65
C SER A 13 35.10 5.89 -7.26
N SER A 14 35.19 7.06 -7.91
CA SER A 14 34.23 8.14 -7.65
C SER A 14 32.78 7.73 -7.95
N ILE A 15 32.56 6.94 -9.00
CA ILE A 15 31.23 6.46 -9.41
C ILE A 15 30.68 5.46 -8.40
N GLU A 16 31.47 4.47 -8.01
CA GLU A 16 31.09 3.48 -6.98
C GLU A 16 30.79 4.16 -5.64
N SER A 17 31.66 5.09 -5.22
CA SER A 17 31.46 5.85 -3.97
C SER A 17 30.14 6.64 -3.98
N LEU A 18 29.79 7.27 -5.12
CA LEU A 18 28.51 7.98 -5.26
C LEU A 18 27.31 7.02 -5.21
N GLN A 19 27.42 5.87 -5.86
CA GLN A 19 26.35 4.85 -5.84
C GLN A 19 26.15 4.29 -4.43
N ILE A 20 27.22 3.97 -3.71
CA ILE A 20 27.16 3.46 -2.35
C ILE A 20 26.53 4.51 -1.43
N VAL A 21 26.99 5.76 -1.47
CA VAL A 21 26.43 6.85 -0.64
C VAL A 21 24.96 7.08 -0.97
N LYS A 22 24.57 7.04 -2.24
CA LYS A 22 23.17 7.22 -2.66
C LYS A 22 22.24 6.13 -2.13
N ASN A 23 22.73 4.90 -2.05
CA ASN A 23 21.95 3.73 -1.64
C ASN A 23 22.07 3.42 -0.14
N SER A 24 22.86 4.19 0.60
CA SER A 24 23.07 3.96 2.03
C SER A 24 21.91 4.49 2.87
N PRO A 25 21.47 3.74 3.91
CA PRO A 25 20.36 4.13 4.75
C PRO A 25 20.74 5.30 5.66
N THR A 26 20.21 6.48 5.39
CA THR A 26 20.38 7.66 6.26
C THR A 26 19.35 7.71 7.40
N TYR A 27 18.30 6.90 7.34
CA TYR A 27 17.30 6.76 8.37
C TYR A 27 17.84 5.92 9.54
N TRP A 28 17.62 6.38 10.78
CA TRP A 28 18.07 5.72 12.01
C TRP A 28 16.95 5.40 13.00
N GLY A 29 15.72 5.27 12.55
CA GLY A 29 14.58 4.85 13.37
C GLY A 29 14.33 3.34 13.28
N ASP A 30 13.33 2.89 14.04
CA ASP A 30 12.99 1.46 14.18
C ASP A 30 12.05 0.94 13.08
N GLN A 31 11.66 1.77 12.11
CA GLN A 31 10.80 1.32 11.02
C GLN A 31 11.66 0.74 9.88
N PRO A 32 11.40 -0.52 9.46
CA PRO A 32 12.23 -1.17 8.44
C PRO A 32 12.04 -0.61 7.03
N PHE A 33 10.90 0.02 6.75
CA PHE A 33 10.57 0.56 5.43
C PHE A 33 10.00 1.97 5.59
N VAL A 34 10.81 2.98 5.35
CA VAL A 34 10.40 4.40 5.38
C VAL A 34 11.01 5.12 4.19
N GLU A 35 10.17 5.62 3.29
CA GLU A 35 10.64 6.38 2.13
C GLU A 35 10.14 7.82 2.09
N ALA A 36 8.99 8.12 2.68
CA ALA A 36 8.39 9.44 2.60
C ALA A 36 7.87 9.91 3.98
N PRO A 37 8.56 10.84 4.66
CA PRO A 37 8.07 11.43 5.90
C PRO A 37 6.92 12.41 5.61
N ALA A 38 5.94 12.48 6.52
CA ALA A 38 4.95 13.54 6.56
C ALA A 38 5.65 14.85 6.93
N TYR A 39 5.83 15.74 5.96
CA TYR A 39 6.52 17.01 6.16
C TYR A 39 5.59 18.20 6.01
N LEU A 40 5.34 18.92 7.09
CA LEU A 40 4.45 20.09 7.15
C LEU A 40 5.11 21.40 6.72
N GLY A 41 6.42 21.47 6.74
CA GLY A 41 7.20 22.70 6.56
C GLY A 41 7.42 23.46 7.86
N ILE A 42 8.65 23.93 8.06
CA ILE A 42 9.08 24.72 9.24
C ILE A 42 8.26 26.01 9.32
N THR A 43 8.07 26.68 8.19
CA THR A 43 7.30 27.92 8.08
C THR A 43 5.86 27.74 8.51
N VAL A 44 5.19 26.68 8.04
CA VAL A 44 3.79 26.37 8.40
C VAL A 44 3.71 25.99 9.87
N PHE A 45 4.66 25.20 10.36
CA PHE A 45 4.68 24.79 11.76
C PHE A 45 4.94 25.97 12.72
N PHE A 46 5.78 26.93 12.33
CA PHE A 46 5.94 28.18 13.08
C PHE A 46 4.62 28.97 13.17
N LEU A 47 3.92 29.13 12.05
CA LEU A 47 2.62 29.80 12.01
C LEU A 47 1.55 29.06 12.80
N PHE A 48 1.60 27.73 12.83
CA PHE A 48 0.73 26.89 13.65
C PHE A 48 0.93 27.17 15.15
N VAL A 49 2.17 27.10 15.63
CA VAL A 49 2.48 27.39 17.04
C VAL A 49 2.13 28.84 17.39
N PHE A 50 2.41 29.79 16.49
CA PHE A 50 1.98 31.17 16.65
C PHE A 50 0.46 31.29 16.79
N SER A 51 -0.30 30.49 16.03
CA SER A 51 -1.76 30.47 16.09
C SER A 51 -2.28 29.93 17.42
N ILE A 52 -1.59 28.97 18.04
CA ILE A 52 -1.92 28.48 19.38
C ILE A 52 -1.93 29.62 20.39
N PHE A 53 -1.01 30.54 20.30
CA PHE A 53 -0.94 31.69 21.22
C PHE A 53 -1.89 32.84 20.86
N LEU A 54 -2.17 33.05 19.57
CA LEU A 54 -2.90 34.22 19.11
C LEU A 54 -4.39 33.97 18.82
N TYR A 55 -4.72 32.86 18.13
CA TYR A 55 -6.10 32.61 17.68
C TYR A 55 -7.01 32.19 18.83
N ARG A 56 -8.18 32.84 18.97
CA ARG A 56 -9.15 32.64 20.06
C ARG A 56 -10.54 32.26 19.55
N GLY A 57 -10.67 31.89 18.28
CA GLY A 57 -11.97 31.49 17.72
C GLY A 57 -12.41 30.08 18.15
N ASP A 58 -13.71 29.81 17.98
CA ASP A 58 -14.39 28.59 18.42
C ASP A 58 -13.81 27.29 17.78
N HIS A 59 -13.20 27.42 16.62
CA HIS A 59 -12.63 26.28 15.89
C HIS A 59 -11.32 25.75 16.49
N LYS A 60 -10.66 26.50 17.38
CA LYS A 60 -9.35 26.12 17.93
C LYS A 60 -9.39 24.80 18.68
N GLY A 61 -10.39 24.59 19.52
CA GLY A 61 -10.47 23.43 20.42
C GLY A 61 -10.53 22.11 19.64
N TRP A 62 -11.47 21.99 18.70
CA TRP A 62 -11.65 20.75 17.95
C TRP A 62 -10.50 20.51 16.95
N ILE A 63 -9.90 21.55 16.35
CA ILE A 63 -8.73 21.42 15.47
C ILE A 63 -7.54 20.87 16.27
N LEU A 64 -7.23 21.42 17.43
CA LEU A 64 -6.16 20.92 18.29
C LEU A 64 -6.42 19.49 18.76
N ALA A 65 -7.67 19.17 19.15
CA ALA A 65 -8.03 17.81 19.54
C ALA A 65 -7.82 16.82 18.38
N SER A 66 -8.17 17.20 17.15
CA SER A 66 -7.97 16.37 15.95
C SER A 66 -6.48 16.16 15.66
N ILE A 67 -5.65 17.20 15.80
CA ILE A 67 -4.19 17.10 15.63
C ILE A 67 -3.59 16.15 16.67
N ILE A 68 -3.95 16.31 17.94
CA ILE A 68 -3.44 15.46 19.03
C ILE A 68 -3.90 14.01 18.83
N ALA A 69 -5.19 13.80 18.54
CA ALA A 69 -5.73 12.46 18.34
C ALA A 69 -5.07 11.75 17.15
N SER A 70 -4.93 12.43 16.01
CA SER A 70 -4.28 11.86 14.83
C SER A 70 -2.79 11.56 15.08
N LEU A 71 -2.09 12.43 15.81
CA LEU A 71 -0.71 12.20 16.19
C LEU A 71 -0.57 10.97 17.09
N LEU A 72 -1.38 10.87 18.15
CA LEU A 72 -1.33 9.73 19.08
C LEU A 72 -1.67 8.41 18.38
N LEU A 73 -2.69 8.38 17.54
CA LEU A 73 -3.08 7.18 16.79
C LEU A 73 -2.03 6.79 15.73
N SER A 74 -1.28 7.75 15.18
CA SER A 74 -0.22 7.46 14.21
C SER A 74 0.97 6.70 14.80
N TYR A 75 1.15 6.74 16.12
CA TYR A 75 2.20 5.98 16.81
C TYR A 75 1.94 4.46 16.83
N GLY A 76 0.70 4.02 16.59
CA GLY A 76 0.34 2.61 16.49
C GLY A 76 0.81 1.79 17.70
N LYS A 77 1.57 0.72 17.47
CA LYS A 77 2.09 -0.17 18.50
C LYS A 77 2.91 0.53 19.61
N ASN A 78 3.47 1.69 19.33
CA ASN A 78 4.27 2.44 20.31
C ASN A 78 3.39 3.08 21.41
N ILE A 79 2.06 3.19 21.16
CA ILE A 79 1.05 3.53 22.16
C ILE A 79 0.00 2.39 22.16
N GLY A 80 0.45 1.18 22.57
CA GLY A 80 -0.31 -0.07 22.42
C GLY A 80 -1.69 0.00 23.02
N PHE A 81 -1.83 0.51 24.27
CA PHE A 81 -3.15 0.60 24.94
C PHE A 81 -4.21 1.37 24.14
N LEU A 82 -3.80 2.43 23.44
CA LEU A 82 -4.73 3.23 22.61
C LEU A 82 -5.07 2.50 21.32
N THR A 83 -4.07 1.90 20.70
CA THR A 83 -4.25 1.11 19.46
C THR A 83 -5.16 -0.09 19.70
N ASP A 84 -4.94 -0.83 20.79
CA ASP A 84 -5.74 -2.00 21.16
C ASP A 84 -7.20 -1.61 21.43
N LEU A 85 -7.44 -0.49 22.13
CA LEU A 85 -8.77 0.05 22.35
C LEU A 85 -9.48 0.36 21.04
N PHE A 86 -8.79 0.95 20.06
CA PHE A 86 -9.39 1.24 18.75
C PHE A 86 -9.60 -0.02 17.90
N ILE A 87 -8.71 -1.01 17.96
CA ILE A 87 -8.86 -2.29 17.27
C ILE A 87 -10.08 -3.04 17.80
N GLU A 88 -10.31 -3.02 19.11
CA GLU A 88 -11.36 -3.79 19.77
C GLU A 88 -12.74 -3.11 19.66
N TYR A 89 -12.82 -1.80 19.85
CA TYR A 89 -14.10 -1.10 19.99
C TYR A 89 -14.46 -0.22 18.80
N PHE A 90 -13.52 0.16 17.93
CA PHE A 90 -13.83 1.06 16.82
C PHE A 90 -14.11 0.28 15.53
N PRO A 91 -15.32 0.42 14.95
CA PRO A 91 -15.69 -0.34 13.76
C PRO A 91 -14.69 -0.14 12.61
N ILE A 92 -14.30 -1.23 11.98
CA ILE A 92 -13.44 -1.25 10.78
C ILE A 92 -11.97 -0.81 11.04
N TYR A 93 -11.62 -0.27 12.21
CA TYR A 93 -10.26 0.21 12.47
C TYR A 93 -9.20 -0.90 12.25
N ASN A 94 -9.52 -2.15 12.61
CA ASN A 94 -8.67 -3.33 12.41
C ASN A 94 -8.44 -3.72 10.93
N LYS A 95 -9.07 -3.04 9.98
CA LYS A 95 -8.86 -3.24 8.54
C LYS A 95 -7.78 -2.31 7.96
N PHE A 96 -7.39 -1.29 8.70
CA PHE A 96 -6.30 -0.40 8.29
C PHE A 96 -4.94 -1.00 8.64
N ARG A 97 -4.10 -1.19 7.63
CA ARG A 97 -2.77 -1.79 7.80
C ARG A 97 -1.71 -0.75 8.17
N ALA A 98 -1.79 0.44 7.60
CA ALA A 98 -0.86 1.53 7.82
C ALA A 98 -1.49 2.59 8.73
N VAL A 99 -1.31 2.46 10.05
CA VAL A 99 -1.89 3.37 11.05
C VAL A 99 -1.39 4.82 10.89
N SER A 100 -0.18 5.01 10.36
CA SER A 100 0.40 6.34 10.08
C SER A 100 -0.39 7.14 9.04
N SER A 101 -1.23 6.50 8.21
CA SER A 101 -2.10 7.20 7.24
C SER A 101 -3.06 8.20 7.89
N ILE A 102 -3.35 8.07 9.19
CA ILE A 102 -4.19 9.03 9.93
C ILE A 102 -3.55 10.42 10.04
N GLN A 103 -2.24 10.54 9.79
CA GLN A 103 -1.53 11.82 9.77
C GLN A 103 -2.09 12.80 8.73
N VAL A 104 -2.83 12.34 7.72
CA VAL A 104 -3.54 13.22 6.78
C VAL A 104 -4.45 14.23 7.47
N ILE A 105 -5.03 13.87 8.63
CA ILE A 105 -5.85 14.78 9.44
C ILE A 105 -4.97 15.89 10.05
N LEU A 106 -3.79 15.53 10.55
CA LEU A 106 -2.82 16.49 11.07
C LEU A 106 -2.30 17.40 9.95
N GLU A 107 -1.98 16.83 8.78
CA GLU A 107 -1.51 17.57 7.60
C GLU A 107 -2.54 18.58 7.09
N LEU A 108 -3.84 18.30 7.25
CA LEU A 108 -4.91 19.25 6.95
C LEU A 108 -5.09 20.29 8.06
N CYS A 109 -5.16 19.84 9.31
CA CYS A 109 -5.54 20.70 10.45
C CYS A 109 -4.45 21.72 10.82
N VAL A 110 -3.19 21.37 10.71
CA VAL A 110 -2.06 22.27 11.03
C VAL A 110 -2.04 23.49 10.11
N PRO A 111 -2.09 23.39 8.77
CA PRO A 111 -2.18 24.55 7.89
C PRO A 111 -3.46 25.37 8.08
N VAL A 112 -4.61 24.72 8.33
CA VAL A 112 -5.87 25.44 8.60
C VAL A 112 -5.72 26.32 9.84
N LEU A 113 -5.21 25.79 10.94
CA LEU A 113 -5.01 26.59 12.15
C LEU A 113 -3.96 27.70 11.93
N SER A 114 -2.91 27.44 11.15
CA SER A 114 -1.90 28.42 10.76
C SER A 114 -2.53 29.61 10.02
N ILE A 115 -3.44 29.35 9.08
CA ILE A 115 -4.15 30.37 8.33
C ILE A 115 -5.09 31.17 9.24
N LEU A 116 -5.80 30.54 10.16
CA LEU A 116 -6.67 31.19 11.12
C LEU A 116 -5.89 32.13 12.05
N GLY A 117 -4.71 31.72 12.52
CA GLY A 117 -3.81 32.57 13.29
C GLY A 117 -3.22 33.72 12.49
N LEU A 118 -2.83 33.46 11.24
CA LEU A 118 -2.38 34.55 10.33
C LEU A 118 -3.52 35.53 10.06
N SER A 119 -4.75 35.05 9.89
CA SER A 119 -5.92 35.93 9.76
C SER A 119 -6.09 36.84 10.99
N SER A 120 -5.93 36.28 12.21
CA SER A 120 -5.97 37.04 13.46
C SER A 120 -4.82 38.06 13.55
N MET A 121 -3.62 37.71 13.05
CA MET A 121 -2.49 38.64 12.94
C MET A 121 -2.79 39.83 12.03
N LEU A 122 -3.51 39.57 10.95
CA LEU A 122 -3.87 40.59 9.95
C LEU A 122 -5.10 41.41 10.37
N ASN A 123 -5.87 40.97 11.37
CA ASN A 123 -7.05 41.69 11.84
C ASN A 123 -6.67 42.84 12.76
N SER A 124 -7.31 44.01 12.55
CA SER A 124 -7.12 45.23 13.36
C SER A 124 -7.65 45.12 14.79
N ASP A 125 -8.65 44.23 15.01
CA ASP A 125 -9.32 44.11 16.31
C ASP A 125 -8.40 43.42 17.39
N VAL A 126 -7.36 42.72 16.95
CA VAL A 126 -6.36 42.14 17.86
C VAL A 126 -5.28 43.19 18.14
N GLY A 127 -5.03 43.48 19.41
CA GLY A 127 -4.09 44.51 19.82
C GLY A 127 -2.63 44.16 19.50
N PHE A 128 -1.83 45.23 19.26
CA PHE A 128 -0.38 45.09 19.00
C PHE A 128 0.35 44.26 20.09
N LYS A 129 0.05 44.54 21.35
CA LYS A 129 0.70 43.87 22.51
C LYS A 129 0.44 42.36 22.48
N GLU A 130 -0.78 41.92 22.14
CA GLU A 130 -1.13 40.47 22.06
C GLU A 130 -0.40 39.79 20.90
N LYS A 131 -0.38 40.40 19.72
CA LYS A 131 0.36 39.90 18.56
C LYS A 131 1.85 39.77 18.83
N PHE A 132 2.44 40.82 19.41
CA PHE A 132 3.86 40.87 19.75
C PHE A 132 4.21 39.83 20.81
N LYS A 133 3.37 39.68 21.84
CA LYS A 133 3.54 38.64 22.89
C LYS A 133 3.47 37.23 22.33
N ALA A 134 2.49 36.94 21.49
CA ALA A 134 2.34 35.66 20.82
C ALA A 134 3.55 35.33 19.93
N LEU A 135 4.03 36.32 19.16
CA LEU A 135 5.20 36.17 18.30
C LEU A 135 6.48 35.83 19.10
N ASN A 136 6.71 36.54 20.20
CA ASN A 136 7.88 36.31 21.05
C ASN A 136 7.81 34.96 21.75
N TYR A 137 6.64 34.53 22.25
CA TYR A 137 6.48 33.21 22.86
C TYR A 137 6.75 32.09 21.86
N THR A 138 6.25 32.24 20.61
CA THR A 138 6.54 31.30 19.54
C THR A 138 8.03 31.22 19.26
N ALA A 139 8.70 32.34 19.06
CA ALA A 139 10.13 32.39 18.80
C ALA A 139 10.95 31.79 19.95
N LEU A 140 10.60 32.14 21.20
CA LEU A 140 11.25 31.60 22.40
C LEU A 140 11.11 30.08 22.45
N LEU A 141 9.91 29.55 22.19
CA LEU A 141 9.67 28.10 22.20
C LEU A 141 10.56 27.39 21.16
N PHE A 142 10.62 27.92 19.92
CA PHE A 142 11.47 27.32 18.88
C PHE A 142 12.96 27.40 19.22
N ILE A 143 13.43 28.54 19.71
CA ILE A 143 14.83 28.72 20.10
C ILE A 143 15.19 27.76 21.25
N MET A 144 14.34 27.66 22.27
CA MET A 144 14.56 26.71 23.39
C MET A 144 14.57 25.27 22.89
N THR A 145 13.64 24.89 22.01
CA THR A 145 13.60 23.55 21.41
C THR A 145 14.88 23.24 20.63
N ILE A 146 15.36 24.19 19.80
CA ILE A 146 16.60 24.01 19.03
C ILE A 146 17.80 23.87 19.95
N ILE A 147 17.89 24.68 21.03
CA ILE A 147 18.97 24.59 22.01
C ILE A 147 18.94 23.22 22.73
N ILE A 148 17.76 22.78 23.17
CA ILE A 148 17.59 21.46 23.80
C ILE A 148 18.06 20.35 22.86
N LEU A 149 17.58 20.32 21.63
CA LEU A 149 17.96 19.34 20.63
C LEU A 149 19.47 19.38 20.33
N TYR A 150 20.07 20.56 20.29
CA TYR A 150 21.51 20.72 20.07
C TYR A 150 22.34 20.18 21.26
N VAL A 151 21.94 20.52 22.50
CA VAL A 151 22.64 20.09 23.72
C VAL A 151 22.54 18.59 23.93
N PHE A 152 21.35 18.03 23.71
CA PHE A 152 21.08 16.61 23.95
C PHE A 152 21.43 15.70 22.75
N LYS A 153 22.00 16.23 21.65
CA LYS A 153 22.40 15.41 20.49
C LYS A 153 23.33 14.24 20.82
N GLY A 154 24.18 14.39 21.86
CA GLY A 154 25.11 13.35 22.30
C GLY A 154 24.44 12.13 22.96
N TYR A 155 23.17 12.24 23.34
CA TYR A 155 22.38 11.12 23.88
C TYR A 155 21.61 10.34 22.81
N LEU A 156 21.63 10.80 21.55
CA LEU A 156 21.01 10.10 20.42
C LEU A 156 22.03 9.10 19.85
N SER A 157 21.61 7.85 19.69
CA SER A 157 22.49 6.78 19.16
C SER A 157 22.84 6.99 17.68
N PHE A 158 21.95 7.61 16.91
CA PHE A 158 21.99 7.68 15.45
C PHE A 158 22.14 6.31 14.75
N SER A 159 21.84 5.21 15.47
CA SER A 159 21.87 3.84 14.97
C SER A 159 20.48 3.44 14.48
N GLY A 160 20.40 2.68 13.40
CA GLY A 160 19.17 2.15 12.84
C GLY A 160 19.14 0.63 12.78
N ILE A 161 17.96 0.03 12.59
CA ILE A 161 17.81 -1.43 12.43
C ILE A 161 18.64 -1.96 11.26
N SER A 162 18.74 -1.20 10.17
CA SER A 162 19.50 -1.58 8.98
C SER A 162 21.01 -1.70 9.21
N ASP A 163 21.52 -1.13 10.27
CA ASP A 163 22.96 -1.12 10.57
C ASP A 163 23.50 -2.52 10.90
N SER A 164 22.63 -3.41 11.40
CA SER A 164 22.99 -4.81 11.69
C SER A 164 23.38 -5.63 10.44
N TYR A 165 23.07 -5.13 9.25
CA TYR A 165 23.39 -5.76 7.96
C TYR A 165 24.57 -5.10 7.25
N ILE A 166 25.24 -4.12 7.89
CA ILE A 166 26.32 -3.31 7.30
C ILE A 166 27.60 -3.53 8.12
N ASP A 167 28.74 -3.46 7.47
CA ASP A 167 30.06 -3.55 8.11
C ASP A 167 30.22 -2.44 9.17
N GLU A 168 30.72 -2.80 10.37
CA GLU A 168 30.87 -1.89 11.51
C GLU A 168 31.67 -0.63 11.19
N LEU A 169 32.72 -0.74 10.37
CA LEU A 169 33.53 0.41 9.93
C LEU A 169 32.73 1.39 9.06
N ILE A 170 31.78 0.88 8.29
CA ILE A 170 30.89 1.70 7.47
C ILE A 170 29.81 2.35 8.33
N VAL A 171 29.29 1.63 9.32
CA VAL A 171 28.28 2.13 10.26
C VAL A 171 28.78 3.35 11.02
N ASP A 172 30.03 3.34 11.51
CA ASP A 172 30.60 4.48 12.23
C ASP A 172 30.60 5.75 11.38
N VAL A 173 30.96 5.63 10.11
CA VAL A 173 30.96 6.78 9.19
C VAL A 173 29.55 7.22 8.80
N LEU A 174 28.60 6.28 8.70
CA LEU A 174 27.18 6.60 8.51
C LEU A 174 26.58 7.35 9.69
N ILE A 175 26.96 6.98 10.92
CA ILE A 175 26.56 7.69 12.13
C ILE A 175 27.03 9.15 12.10
N ASP A 176 28.23 9.40 11.63
CA ASP A 176 28.74 10.78 11.51
C ASP A 176 27.99 11.58 10.43
N ASP A 177 27.72 10.99 9.27
CA ASP A 177 26.87 11.63 8.24
C ASP A 177 25.44 11.92 8.77
N ARG A 178 24.85 11.00 9.54
CA ARG A 178 23.53 11.23 10.19
C ARG A 178 23.55 12.38 11.19
N LYS A 179 24.62 12.51 11.98
CA LYS A 179 24.84 13.66 12.88
C LYS A 179 24.94 14.97 12.09
N ASP A 180 25.64 14.97 10.98
CA ASP A 180 25.76 16.15 10.10
C ASP A 180 24.40 16.53 9.50
N ILE A 181 23.62 15.56 9.01
CA ILE A 181 22.25 15.79 8.54
C ILE A 181 21.41 16.40 9.65
N TYR A 182 21.46 15.87 10.86
CA TYR A 182 20.73 16.37 12.02
C TYR A 182 21.09 17.83 12.33
N LEU A 183 22.38 18.16 12.40
CA LEU A 183 22.85 19.52 12.65
C LEU A 183 22.44 20.50 11.54
N ASN A 184 22.54 20.09 10.28
CA ASN A 184 22.12 20.89 9.15
C ASN A 184 20.62 21.18 9.19
N GLN A 185 19.78 20.23 9.63
CA GLN A 185 18.34 20.46 9.81
C GLN A 185 18.05 21.43 10.99
N LEU A 186 18.81 21.41 12.08
CA LEU A 186 18.67 22.39 13.14
C LEU A 186 19.03 23.81 12.66
N ILE A 187 20.14 23.96 11.91
CA ILE A 187 20.54 25.24 11.31
C ILE A 187 19.49 25.73 10.32
N ARG A 188 18.99 24.86 9.45
CA ARG A 188 17.91 25.17 8.52
C ARG A 188 16.67 25.67 9.25
N THR A 189 16.28 24.98 10.33
CA THR A 189 15.13 25.37 11.16
C THR A 189 15.35 26.75 11.77
N LEU A 190 16.53 27.03 12.31
CA LEU A 190 16.86 28.33 12.88
C LEU A 190 16.76 29.45 11.84
N ILE A 191 17.25 29.24 10.62
CA ILE A 191 17.19 30.21 9.52
C ILE A 191 15.72 30.52 9.16
N PHE A 192 14.90 29.50 8.90
CA PHE A 192 13.49 29.72 8.54
C PHE A 192 12.71 30.40 9.66
N VAL A 193 12.87 29.95 10.91
CA VAL A 193 12.24 30.56 12.08
C VAL A 193 12.63 32.03 12.19
N SER A 194 13.91 32.37 12.02
CA SER A 194 14.40 33.76 12.07
C SER A 194 13.81 34.63 10.96
N ILE A 195 13.74 34.09 9.74
CA ILE A 195 13.14 34.81 8.60
C ILE A 195 11.66 35.11 8.86
N ILE A 196 10.88 34.11 9.27
CA ILE A 196 9.44 34.27 9.48
C ILE A 196 9.17 35.17 10.68
N TYR A 197 9.93 35.04 11.76
CA TYR A 197 9.86 35.95 12.89
C TYR A 197 10.10 37.42 12.44
N LEU A 198 11.16 37.68 11.68
CA LEU A 198 11.50 39.00 11.17
C LEU A 198 10.41 39.56 10.25
N LEU A 199 9.86 38.74 9.34
CA LEU A 199 8.77 39.19 8.45
C LEU A 199 7.52 39.61 9.22
N LEU A 200 7.11 38.82 10.21
CA LEU A 200 5.96 39.12 11.07
C LEU A 200 6.24 40.37 11.93
N LEU A 201 7.45 40.53 12.45
CA LEU A 201 7.88 41.71 13.20
C LEU A 201 7.88 42.99 12.36
N LEU A 202 8.39 42.93 11.14
CA LEU A 202 8.38 44.06 10.19
C LEU A 202 6.94 44.50 9.85
N TYR A 203 6.04 43.50 9.70
CA TYR A 203 4.62 43.79 9.48
C TYR A 203 3.97 44.46 10.70
N LEU A 204 4.22 43.95 11.91
CA LEU A 204 3.72 44.54 13.14
C LEU A 204 4.17 45.98 13.33
N ASN A 205 5.40 46.29 12.96
CA ASN A 205 5.94 47.65 13.02
C ASN A 205 5.58 48.51 11.78
N SER A 206 4.62 48.06 10.97
CA SER A 206 4.14 48.77 9.77
C SER A 206 5.21 49.09 8.71
N LYS A 207 6.32 48.31 8.71
CA LYS A 207 7.41 48.48 7.74
C LYS A 207 7.12 47.82 6.39
N ILE A 208 6.24 46.85 6.34
CA ILE A 208 5.80 46.17 5.13
C ILE A 208 4.28 46.11 5.05
N LYS A 209 3.74 46.09 3.81
CA LYS A 209 2.31 46.02 3.53
C LYS A 209 1.81 44.57 3.65
N LYS A 210 0.52 44.42 3.97
CA LYS A 210 -0.17 43.13 4.06
C LYS A 210 0.07 42.22 2.84
N SER A 211 -0.12 42.75 1.63
CA SER A 211 0.05 41.98 0.39
C SER A 211 1.48 41.50 0.20
N PHE A 212 2.47 42.29 0.59
CA PHE A 212 3.88 41.92 0.48
C PHE A 212 4.25 40.86 1.53
N LEU A 213 3.72 40.95 2.76
CA LEU A 213 3.87 39.88 3.77
C LEU A 213 3.32 38.55 3.26
N ILE A 214 2.08 38.53 2.73
CA ILE A 214 1.45 37.33 2.20
C ILE A 214 2.28 36.70 1.07
N PHE A 215 2.78 37.53 0.16
CA PHE A 215 3.65 37.09 -0.94
C PHE A 215 4.94 36.47 -0.41
N LEU A 216 5.63 37.10 0.53
CA LEU A 216 6.88 36.56 1.10
C LEU A 216 6.63 35.28 1.91
N LEU A 217 5.56 35.21 2.71
CA LEU A 217 5.20 33.95 3.41
C LEU A 217 4.96 32.84 2.41
N GLY A 218 4.19 33.07 1.35
CA GLY A 218 3.97 32.10 0.28
C GLY A 218 5.28 31.66 -0.38
N PHE A 219 6.17 32.58 -0.66
CA PHE A 219 7.49 32.31 -1.23
C PHE A 219 8.33 31.40 -0.29
N PHE A 220 8.44 31.73 1.00
CA PHE A 220 9.22 30.95 1.94
C PHE A 220 8.59 29.59 2.27
N ILE A 221 7.25 29.49 2.30
CA ILE A 221 6.56 28.20 2.40
C ILE A 221 6.91 27.32 1.20
N SER A 222 6.81 27.85 -0.01
CA SER A 222 7.14 27.13 -1.23
C SER A 222 8.62 26.71 -1.27
N LEU A 223 9.51 27.61 -0.89
CA LEU A 223 10.95 27.32 -0.83
C LEU A 223 11.26 26.23 0.18
N ASP A 224 10.63 26.24 1.36
CA ASP A 224 10.78 25.25 2.40
C ASP A 224 10.31 23.87 1.93
N LEU A 225 9.08 23.80 1.42
CA LEU A 225 8.48 22.53 0.97
C LEU A 225 9.21 21.95 -0.26
N ILE A 226 9.50 22.78 -1.28
CA ILE A 226 10.18 22.31 -2.50
C ILE A 226 11.61 21.85 -2.19
N SER A 227 12.36 22.61 -1.37
CA SER A 227 13.73 22.25 -1.03
C SER A 227 13.82 20.93 -0.26
N PHE A 228 12.81 20.62 0.56
CA PHE A 228 12.71 19.34 1.27
C PHE A 228 12.26 18.22 0.33
N SER A 229 11.20 18.44 -0.45
CA SER A 229 10.62 17.45 -1.35
C SER A 229 11.60 16.97 -2.44
N LYS A 230 12.53 17.83 -2.87
CA LYS A 230 13.59 17.44 -3.83
C LYS A 230 14.50 16.32 -3.35
N ASN A 231 14.57 16.04 -2.04
CA ASN A 231 15.31 14.89 -1.53
C ASN A 231 14.62 13.57 -1.85
N TYR A 232 13.32 13.59 -2.12
CA TYR A 232 12.47 12.40 -2.35
C TYR A 232 11.98 12.30 -3.79
N VAL A 233 11.72 13.45 -4.44
CA VAL A 233 11.28 13.51 -5.83
C VAL A 233 12.18 14.49 -6.59
N ASN A 234 13.02 13.94 -7.45
CA ASN A 234 13.99 14.68 -8.27
C ASN A 234 14.10 14.04 -9.65
N GLU A 235 14.97 14.53 -10.51
CA GLU A 235 15.12 14.06 -11.90
C GLU A 235 15.46 12.58 -12.00
N ASP A 236 16.18 12.02 -11.02
CA ASP A 236 16.55 10.59 -10.98
C ASP A 236 15.33 9.65 -10.79
N ASN A 237 14.21 10.17 -10.32
CA ASN A 237 12.98 9.39 -10.12
C ASN A 237 12.12 9.31 -11.39
N PHE A 238 12.46 10.05 -12.44
CA PHE A 238 11.76 10.00 -13.72
C PHE A 238 12.48 9.04 -14.66
N THR A 239 11.70 8.25 -15.37
CA THR A 239 12.16 7.33 -16.39
C THR A 239 11.42 7.57 -17.70
N GLU A 240 11.94 7.03 -18.79
CA GLU A 240 11.26 7.12 -20.08
C GLU A 240 9.90 6.42 -20.04
N ALA A 241 8.89 7.02 -20.66
CA ALA A 241 7.53 6.46 -20.71
C ALA A 241 7.51 5.03 -21.28
N SER A 242 8.35 4.75 -22.27
CA SER A 242 8.51 3.41 -22.86
C SER A 242 8.91 2.33 -21.85
N LEU A 243 9.68 2.68 -20.81
CA LEU A 243 10.09 1.76 -19.74
C LEU A 243 8.98 1.59 -18.69
N VAL A 244 8.07 2.57 -18.56
CA VAL A 244 6.89 2.44 -17.71
C VAL A 244 5.85 1.54 -18.37
N ASP A 245 5.60 1.75 -19.68
CA ASP A 245 4.62 0.99 -20.42
C ASP A 245 5.07 -0.48 -20.66
N ASN A 246 6.39 -0.70 -20.77
CA ASN A 246 6.99 -2.02 -21.00
C ASN A 246 8.12 -2.26 -19.99
N PRO A 247 7.80 -2.45 -18.69
CA PRO A 247 8.80 -2.49 -17.61
C PRO A 247 9.72 -3.70 -17.68
N TYR A 248 9.30 -4.76 -18.36
CA TYR A 248 10.04 -6.01 -18.42
C TYR A 248 10.28 -6.47 -19.85
N LYS A 249 11.47 -7.04 -20.07
CA LYS A 249 11.84 -7.73 -21.30
C LYS A 249 11.78 -9.25 -21.08
N SER A 250 11.19 -9.97 -22.03
CA SER A 250 11.19 -11.43 -22.04
C SER A 250 12.59 -11.95 -22.41
N ASP A 251 13.11 -12.89 -21.63
CA ASP A 251 14.28 -13.68 -21.98
C ASP A 251 13.92 -14.83 -22.96
N ASN A 252 14.91 -15.64 -23.35
CA ASN A 252 14.68 -16.73 -24.29
C ASN A 252 13.74 -17.80 -23.72
N ILE A 253 13.82 -18.08 -22.44
CA ILE A 253 12.96 -19.02 -21.71
C ILE A 253 11.50 -18.55 -21.74
N TYR A 254 11.28 -17.29 -21.39
CA TYR A 254 9.92 -16.71 -21.41
C TYR A 254 9.35 -16.67 -22.82
N LYS A 255 10.18 -16.37 -23.86
CA LYS A 255 9.76 -16.43 -25.26
C LYS A 255 9.35 -17.83 -25.70
N GLU A 256 9.98 -18.86 -25.17
CA GLU A 256 9.60 -20.24 -25.46
C GLU A 256 8.27 -20.60 -24.84
N ILE A 257 8.08 -20.29 -23.56
CA ILE A 257 6.81 -20.54 -22.86
C ILE A 257 5.64 -19.77 -23.53
N LEU A 258 5.87 -18.53 -23.96
CA LEU A 258 4.84 -17.69 -24.62
C LEU A 258 4.39 -18.19 -25.99
N LYS A 259 5.07 -19.18 -26.60
CA LYS A 259 4.60 -19.85 -27.82
C LYS A 259 3.39 -20.73 -27.55
N ASP A 260 3.28 -21.28 -26.36
CA ASP A 260 2.11 -22.04 -25.94
C ASP A 260 0.90 -21.12 -25.76
N LYS A 261 -0.21 -21.45 -26.41
CA LYS A 261 -1.47 -20.70 -26.35
C LYS A 261 -2.56 -21.41 -25.54
N SER A 262 -2.22 -22.55 -24.92
CA SER A 262 -3.15 -23.23 -24.01
C SER A 262 -3.34 -22.44 -22.70
N ASP A 263 -4.35 -22.80 -21.92
CA ASP A 263 -4.50 -22.24 -20.57
C ASP A 263 -3.58 -23.00 -19.60
N TYR A 264 -2.65 -22.28 -18.99
CA TYR A 264 -1.69 -22.83 -18.03
C TYR A 264 -1.25 -21.78 -17.01
N ARG A 265 -0.63 -22.23 -15.90
CA ARG A 265 0.10 -21.39 -14.97
C ARG A 265 1.58 -21.72 -14.97
N VAL A 266 2.37 -20.72 -14.53
CA VAL A 266 3.83 -20.81 -14.45
C VAL A 266 4.27 -20.61 -13.01
N LEU A 267 5.18 -21.46 -12.54
CA LEU A 267 5.94 -21.27 -11.30
C LEU A 267 7.37 -20.87 -11.65
N ASP A 268 7.75 -19.63 -11.41
CA ASP A 268 9.15 -19.20 -11.54
C ASP A 268 9.84 -19.24 -10.16
N LEU A 269 10.86 -20.08 -10.03
CA LEU A 269 11.68 -20.20 -8.82
C LEU A 269 12.93 -19.30 -8.88
N THR A 270 13.19 -18.68 -10.03
CA THR A 270 14.40 -17.86 -10.27
C THR A 270 14.13 -16.37 -10.08
N ASP A 271 12.87 -15.96 -10.08
CA ASP A 271 12.47 -14.55 -10.03
C ASP A 271 11.29 -14.36 -9.05
N ASN A 272 11.55 -13.66 -7.96
CA ASN A 272 10.54 -13.33 -6.95
C ASN A 272 9.93 -11.93 -7.16
N SER A 273 10.28 -11.24 -8.24
CA SER A 273 9.70 -9.94 -8.61
C SER A 273 8.31 -10.09 -9.23
N THR A 274 7.73 -8.98 -9.67
CA THR A 274 6.46 -8.97 -10.42
C THR A 274 6.60 -9.34 -11.90
N ARG A 275 7.83 -9.57 -12.38
CA ARG A 275 8.11 -9.88 -13.79
C ARG A 275 7.42 -11.16 -14.29
N PRO A 276 7.40 -12.31 -13.57
CA PRO A 276 6.66 -13.49 -14.01
C PRO A 276 5.17 -13.21 -14.21
N ASN A 277 4.57 -12.40 -13.33
CA ASN A 277 3.15 -12.03 -13.40
C ASN A 277 2.81 -11.10 -14.58
N TYR A 278 3.79 -10.37 -15.09
CA TYR A 278 3.61 -9.53 -16.26
C TYR A 278 3.44 -10.36 -17.56
N PHE A 279 4.12 -11.51 -17.64
CA PHE A 279 4.11 -12.35 -18.83
C PHE A 279 3.12 -13.51 -18.76
N PHE A 280 2.84 -14.04 -17.56
CA PHE A 280 2.12 -15.31 -17.36
C PHE A 280 1.07 -15.21 -16.25
N ASN A 281 0.15 -16.16 -16.24
CA ASN A 281 -0.64 -16.51 -15.07
C ASN A 281 0.30 -17.20 -14.06
N SER A 282 0.99 -16.43 -13.23
CA SER A 282 1.97 -16.94 -12.28
C SER A 282 1.30 -17.49 -11.01
N ILE A 283 1.86 -18.59 -10.47
CA ILE A 283 1.47 -19.15 -9.19
C ILE A 283 1.93 -18.24 -8.04
N LYS A 284 3.13 -17.67 -8.14
CA LYS A 284 3.65 -16.70 -7.17
C LYS A 284 3.26 -15.29 -7.56
N GLY A 285 3.31 -14.39 -6.61
CA GLY A 285 3.13 -12.96 -6.81
C GLY A 285 2.90 -12.26 -5.48
N TYR A 286 3.20 -10.97 -5.45
CA TYR A 286 2.92 -10.14 -4.29
C TYR A 286 1.53 -9.49 -4.44
N HIS A 287 0.67 -9.72 -3.45
CA HIS A 287 -0.61 -9.06 -3.34
C HIS A 287 -0.94 -8.77 -1.88
N ALA A 288 -1.28 -7.51 -1.57
CA ALA A 288 -1.53 -7.08 -0.19
C ALA A 288 -2.78 -7.74 0.43
N ALA A 289 -3.75 -8.14 -0.39
CA ALA A 289 -5.00 -8.80 0.02
C ALA A 289 -5.04 -10.28 -0.47
N LYS A 290 -3.99 -11.04 -0.19
CA LYS A 290 -3.94 -12.46 -0.52
C LYS A 290 -4.99 -13.24 0.28
N LEU A 291 -5.66 -14.20 -0.36
CA LEU A 291 -6.60 -15.10 0.31
C LEU A 291 -5.85 -16.00 1.31
N GLY A 292 -6.36 -16.08 2.55
CA GLY A 292 -5.73 -16.87 3.63
C GLY A 292 -5.49 -18.32 3.22
N ARG A 293 -6.52 -19.03 2.73
CA ARG A 293 -6.38 -20.41 2.27
C ARG A 293 -5.38 -20.61 1.14
N TYR A 294 -5.26 -19.64 0.23
CA TYR A 294 -4.24 -19.69 -0.80
C TYR A 294 -2.83 -19.52 -0.21
N ASN A 295 -2.70 -18.66 0.80
CA ASN A 295 -1.44 -18.50 1.52
C ASN A 295 -1.03 -19.77 2.25
N ASP A 296 -2.00 -20.47 2.87
CA ASP A 296 -1.74 -21.77 3.50
C ASP A 296 -1.20 -22.80 2.50
N VAL A 297 -1.82 -22.92 1.33
CA VAL A 297 -1.32 -23.81 0.26
C VAL A 297 0.06 -23.37 -0.25
N MET A 298 0.32 -22.07 -0.32
CA MET A 298 1.66 -21.54 -0.65
C MET A 298 2.71 -22.01 0.37
N GLU A 299 2.44 -21.86 1.66
CA GLU A 299 3.40 -22.17 2.73
C GLU A 299 3.59 -23.69 2.91
N PHE A 300 2.50 -24.46 2.90
CA PHE A 300 2.56 -25.90 3.15
C PHE A 300 3.12 -26.68 1.95
N TYR A 301 2.83 -26.25 0.71
CA TYR A 301 3.04 -27.06 -0.48
C TYR A 301 3.82 -26.37 -1.60
N ILE A 302 3.39 -25.19 -2.07
CA ILE A 302 3.97 -24.57 -3.27
C ILE A 302 5.41 -24.15 -3.05
N ASN A 303 5.74 -23.56 -1.88
CA ASN A 303 7.10 -23.18 -1.54
C ASN A 303 8.05 -24.38 -1.43
N LYS A 304 7.52 -25.59 -1.22
CA LYS A 304 8.26 -26.87 -1.23
C LYS A 304 8.25 -27.54 -2.60
N THR A 305 7.66 -26.89 -3.60
CA THR A 305 7.53 -27.41 -4.98
C THR A 305 6.85 -28.77 -5.03
N GLN A 306 5.81 -28.99 -4.20
CA GLN A 306 5.07 -30.23 -4.18
C GLN A 306 4.19 -30.35 -5.43
N MET A 307 4.46 -31.36 -6.25
CA MET A 307 3.87 -31.53 -7.57
C MET A 307 2.34 -31.64 -7.55
N ASN A 308 1.76 -32.42 -6.61
CA ASN A 308 0.31 -32.55 -6.50
C ASN A 308 -0.43 -31.20 -6.43
N SER A 309 0.08 -30.27 -5.63
CA SER A 309 -0.53 -28.94 -5.48
C SER A 309 -0.31 -28.07 -6.73
N LEU A 310 0.81 -28.23 -7.41
CA LEU A 310 1.09 -27.52 -8.67
C LEU A 310 0.22 -28.06 -9.81
N ASP A 311 0.01 -29.37 -9.85
CA ASP A 311 -0.82 -30.04 -10.85
C ASP A 311 -2.29 -29.58 -10.74
N MET A 312 -2.87 -29.59 -9.53
CA MET A 312 -4.24 -29.13 -9.34
C MET A 312 -4.44 -27.64 -9.67
N LEU A 313 -3.36 -26.86 -9.63
CA LEU A 313 -3.35 -25.45 -10.05
C LEU A 313 -3.04 -25.26 -11.53
N ASN A 314 -3.04 -26.34 -12.34
CA ASN A 314 -2.75 -26.30 -13.78
C ASN A 314 -1.37 -25.69 -14.09
N THR A 315 -0.35 -25.99 -13.24
CA THR A 315 1.01 -25.49 -13.41
C THR A 315 1.77 -26.32 -14.44
N LYS A 316 1.82 -25.83 -15.66
CA LYS A 316 2.48 -26.52 -16.80
C LYS A 316 3.97 -26.29 -16.86
N TYR A 317 4.43 -25.08 -16.50
CA TYR A 317 5.83 -24.71 -16.59
C TYR A 317 6.39 -24.36 -15.22
N ILE A 318 7.54 -24.95 -14.89
CA ILE A 318 8.34 -24.61 -13.71
C ILE A 318 9.69 -24.14 -14.21
N VAL A 319 10.03 -22.86 -13.91
CA VAL A 319 11.32 -22.26 -14.26
C VAL A 319 12.24 -22.32 -13.06
N PHE A 320 13.45 -22.85 -13.24
CA PHE A 320 14.42 -23.05 -12.17
C PHE A 320 15.86 -22.82 -12.67
N ASN A 321 16.82 -22.69 -11.75
CA ASN A 321 18.22 -22.63 -12.08
C ASN A 321 18.86 -24.00 -11.93
N ASP A 322 19.69 -24.39 -12.90
CA ASP A 322 20.52 -25.55 -12.89
C ASP A 322 21.94 -25.14 -13.35
N ASP A 323 22.96 -25.35 -12.53
CA ASP A 323 24.32 -24.87 -12.75
C ASP A 323 24.41 -23.42 -13.26
N ASP A 324 23.74 -22.49 -12.56
CA ASP A 324 23.65 -21.07 -12.91
C ASP A 324 22.95 -20.77 -14.26
N LYS A 325 22.37 -21.76 -14.89
CA LYS A 325 21.56 -21.59 -16.10
C LYS A 325 20.08 -21.74 -15.79
N LYS A 326 19.31 -20.82 -16.37
CA LYS A 326 17.87 -20.86 -16.29
C LYS A 326 17.34 -22.00 -17.18
N ASN A 327 16.53 -22.90 -16.62
CA ASN A 327 15.94 -24.04 -17.29
C ASN A 327 14.42 -24.09 -17.11
N ILE A 328 13.74 -24.92 -17.92
CA ILE A 328 12.29 -25.15 -17.86
C ILE A 328 12.04 -26.65 -17.60
N TYR A 329 11.23 -26.94 -16.60
CA TYR A 329 10.55 -28.22 -16.50
C TYR A 329 9.13 -28.09 -17.07
N VAL A 330 8.76 -28.95 -18.01
CA VAL A 330 7.41 -29.00 -18.59
C VAL A 330 6.65 -30.13 -17.94
N ASN A 331 5.60 -29.78 -17.23
CA ASN A 331 4.73 -30.74 -16.58
C ASN A 331 3.59 -31.14 -17.55
N TYR A 332 3.63 -32.36 -18.05
CA TYR A 332 2.61 -32.90 -18.94
C TYR A 332 1.47 -33.63 -18.18
N ASP A 333 1.61 -33.81 -16.87
CA ASP A 333 0.66 -34.59 -16.06
C ASP A 333 -0.43 -33.74 -15.41
N ILE A 334 -0.63 -32.52 -15.87
CA ILE A 334 -1.68 -31.60 -15.40
C ILE A 334 -3.07 -32.01 -15.91
N PRO A 335 -4.14 -31.83 -15.11
CA PRO A 335 -5.51 -32.16 -15.52
C PRO A 335 -6.13 -31.15 -16.50
N GLY A 336 -5.49 -29.99 -16.70
CA GLY A 336 -6.03 -28.85 -17.45
C GLY A 336 -6.78 -27.86 -16.56
N SER A 337 -7.55 -26.97 -17.20
CA SER A 337 -8.30 -25.90 -16.52
C SER A 337 -9.51 -26.42 -15.72
N ALA A 338 -10.02 -27.61 -16.06
CA ALA A 338 -11.10 -28.28 -15.35
C ALA A 338 -11.07 -29.79 -15.63
N TRP A 339 -11.55 -30.61 -14.68
CA TRP A 339 -11.59 -32.07 -14.82
C TRP A 339 -12.72 -32.69 -14.00
N PHE A 340 -13.15 -33.92 -14.37
CA PHE A 340 -14.10 -34.70 -13.61
C PHE A 340 -13.41 -35.59 -12.60
N VAL A 341 -14.01 -35.73 -11.41
CA VAL A 341 -13.57 -36.66 -10.38
C VAL A 341 -14.51 -37.85 -10.25
N LYS A 342 -14.01 -38.97 -9.77
CA LYS A 342 -14.81 -40.23 -9.55
C LYS A 342 -15.45 -40.27 -8.19
N GLU A 343 -14.91 -39.55 -7.22
CA GLU A 343 -15.41 -39.57 -5.84
C GLU A 343 -15.05 -38.26 -5.16
N ASN A 344 -15.99 -37.71 -4.38
CA ASN A 344 -15.72 -36.69 -3.38
C ASN A 344 -15.73 -37.34 -1.99
N ILE A 345 -14.77 -36.99 -1.16
CA ILE A 345 -14.64 -37.39 0.23
C ILE A 345 -14.95 -36.18 1.10
N ASN A 346 -15.99 -36.27 1.92
CA ASN A 346 -16.27 -35.27 2.91
C ASN A 346 -15.29 -35.36 4.08
N VAL A 347 -14.73 -34.24 4.51
CA VAL A 347 -13.82 -34.12 5.66
C VAL A 347 -14.42 -33.20 6.71
N ILE A 348 -14.00 -33.36 7.97
CA ILE A 348 -14.67 -32.69 9.10
C ILE A 348 -14.13 -31.30 9.34
N SER A 349 -12.83 -31.09 9.08
CA SER A 349 -12.15 -29.81 9.39
C SER A 349 -11.32 -29.30 8.24
N ASP A 350 -11.02 -27.98 8.29
CA ASP A 350 -10.09 -27.32 7.38
C ASP A 350 -8.70 -27.95 7.42
N ASN A 351 -8.25 -28.40 8.60
CA ASN A 351 -6.97 -29.08 8.75
C ASN A 351 -6.97 -30.45 8.02
N ASP A 352 -8.05 -31.21 8.11
CA ASP A 352 -8.16 -32.47 7.39
C ASP A 352 -8.18 -32.24 5.88
N GLU A 353 -8.86 -31.15 5.43
CA GLU A 353 -8.95 -30.81 4.02
C GLU A 353 -7.57 -30.45 3.44
N ILE A 354 -6.80 -29.57 4.10
CA ILE A 354 -5.48 -29.17 3.63
C ILE A 354 -4.48 -30.33 3.71
N LEU A 355 -4.44 -31.11 4.81
CA LEU A 355 -3.51 -32.23 4.96
C LEU A 355 -3.77 -33.35 3.96
N SER A 356 -5.01 -33.55 3.54
CA SER A 356 -5.37 -34.54 2.51
C SER A 356 -4.70 -34.23 1.16
N LEU A 357 -4.37 -32.97 0.85
CA LEU A 357 -3.75 -32.60 -0.42
C LEU A 357 -2.37 -33.23 -0.66
N ASP A 358 -1.69 -33.64 0.41
CA ASP A 358 -0.37 -34.25 0.32
C ASP A 358 -0.37 -35.58 -0.49
N SER A 359 -1.39 -36.41 -0.28
CA SER A 359 -1.51 -37.73 -0.89
C SER A 359 -2.71 -37.89 -1.83
N LEU A 360 -3.49 -36.83 -2.04
CA LEU A 360 -4.71 -36.90 -2.83
C LEU A 360 -4.41 -37.12 -4.31
N ASN A 361 -4.99 -38.20 -4.86
CA ASN A 361 -5.05 -38.36 -6.31
C ASN A 361 -6.16 -37.48 -6.87
N PHE A 362 -5.89 -36.17 -6.99
CA PHE A 362 -6.86 -35.15 -7.37
C PHE A 362 -7.47 -35.37 -8.77
N LYS A 363 -6.85 -36.16 -9.66
CA LYS A 363 -7.45 -36.56 -10.95
C LYS A 363 -8.63 -37.54 -10.80
N LYS A 364 -8.75 -38.21 -9.67
CA LYS A 364 -9.81 -39.18 -9.40
C LYS A 364 -10.67 -38.83 -8.23
N LEU A 365 -10.09 -38.13 -7.25
CA LEU A 365 -10.70 -37.81 -5.98
C LEU A 365 -10.71 -36.32 -5.74
N SER A 366 -11.73 -35.86 -5.04
CA SER A 366 -11.73 -34.53 -4.41
C SER A 366 -12.02 -34.65 -2.93
N VAL A 367 -11.65 -33.65 -2.18
CA VAL A 367 -11.98 -33.50 -0.76
C VAL A 367 -12.73 -32.19 -0.57
N SER A 368 -13.70 -32.19 0.32
CA SER A 368 -14.44 -30.96 0.67
C SER A 368 -15.06 -31.07 2.04
N GLN A 369 -15.03 -30.00 2.81
CA GLN A 369 -15.77 -29.85 4.04
C GLN A 369 -17.24 -29.49 3.76
N ASP A 370 -17.49 -28.76 2.68
CA ASP A 370 -18.77 -28.15 2.35
C ASP A 370 -19.67 -29.08 1.48
N PHE A 371 -19.16 -30.22 1.03
CA PHE A 371 -19.87 -31.11 0.11
C PHE A 371 -19.82 -32.57 0.55
N ALA A 372 -20.97 -33.26 0.49
CA ALA A 372 -21.10 -34.61 0.96
C ALA A 372 -20.24 -35.63 0.19
N SER A 373 -19.84 -36.75 0.84
CA SER A 373 -19.17 -37.83 0.17
C SER A 373 -20.09 -38.48 -0.87
N LYS A 374 -19.59 -38.64 -2.09
CA LYS A 374 -20.36 -39.19 -3.20
C LYS A 374 -19.47 -39.75 -4.28
N LYS A 375 -19.91 -40.91 -4.86
CA LYS A 375 -19.25 -41.58 -5.98
C LYS A 375 -19.97 -41.31 -7.29
N TYR A 376 -19.20 -41.07 -8.34
CA TYR A 376 -19.70 -40.78 -9.68
C TYR A 376 -19.37 -41.91 -10.64
N LYS A 377 -20.34 -42.32 -11.44
CA LYS A 377 -20.24 -43.46 -12.37
C LYS A 377 -20.09 -43.03 -13.83
N ASN A 378 -19.79 -41.73 -14.07
CA ASN A 378 -19.53 -41.23 -15.43
C ASN A 378 -18.25 -41.88 -15.99
N THR A 379 -18.33 -42.37 -17.21
CA THR A 379 -17.23 -43.09 -17.89
C THR A 379 -16.75 -42.34 -19.14
N ASN A 380 -17.61 -41.49 -19.71
CA ASN A 380 -17.29 -40.65 -20.86
C ASN A 380 -17.65 -39.21 -20.53
N TYR A 381 -16.66 -38.35 -20.56
CA TYR A 381 -16.83 -36.95 -20.24
C TYR A 381 -15.80 -36.10 -20.98
N ARG A 382 -16.17 -34.85 -21.23
CA ARG A 382 -15.31 -33.82 -21.82
C ARG A 382 -15.60 -32.50 -21.13
N VAL A 383 -14.55 -31.69 -20.90
CA VAL A 383 -14.66 -30.31 -20.43
C VAL A 383 -13.58 -29.48 -21.10
N ASP A 384 -14.00 -28.46 -21.82
CA ASP A 384 -13.12 -27.55 -22.55
C ASP A 384 -13.35 -26.11 -22.09
N LEU A 385 -12.29 -25.38 -21.84
CA LEU A 385 -12.33 -23.94 -21.60
C LEU A 385 -12.50 -23.22 -22.95
N ILE A 386 -13.61 -22.49 -23.09
CA ILE A 386 -13.95 -21.77 -24.35
C ILE A 386 -13.52 -20.30 -24.25
N GLU A 387 -13.76 -19.67 -23.09
CA GLU A 387 -13.42 -18.26 -22.90
C GLU A 387 -12.93 -18.02 -21.47
N LYS A 388 -11.86 -17.21 -21.35
CA LYS A 388 -11.29 -16.80 -20.06
C LYS A 388 -10.99 -15.31 -20.07
N LYS A 389 -11.67 -14.59 -19.15
CA LYS A 389 -11.41 -13.18 -18.81
C LYS A 389 -11.24 -13.05 -17.30
N SER A 390 -10.78 -11.92 -16.84
CA SER A 390 -10.57 -11.67 -15.41
C SER A 390 -11.82 -11.85 -14.55
N ASN A 391 -13.01 -11.56 -15.10
CA ASN A 391 -14.31 -11.60 -14.44
C ASN A 391 -15.31 -12.57 -15.07
N TYR A 392 -14.87 -13.41 -16.03
CA TYR A 392 -15.73 -14.31 -16.78
C TYR A 392 -14.99 -15.55 -17.26
N LEU A 393 -15.58 -16.72 -17.03
CA LEU A 393 -15.09 -18.02 -17.53
C LEU A 393 -16.25 -18.75 -18.19
N LYS A 394 -15.99 -19.40 -19.32
CA LYS A 394 -16.96 -20.22 -20.03
C LYS A 394 -16.35 -21.56 -20.41
N TYR A 395 -17.04 -22.63 -20.06
CA TYR A 395 -16.67 -24.00 -20.37
C TYR A 395 -17.77 -24.70 -21.14
N GLU A 396 -17.39 -25.56 -22.07
CA GLU A 396 -18.28 -26.53 -22.71
C GLU A 396 -18.07 -27.89 -22.04
N VAL A 397 -19.16 -28.51 -21.61
CA VAL A 397 -19.13 -29.71 -20.79
C VAL A 397 -20.02 -30.78 -21.40
N GLU A 398 -19.52 -32.00 -21.53
CA GLU A 398 -20.28 -33.19 -21.93
C GLU A 398 -20.03 -34.35 -20.97
N THR A 399 -21.08 -35.00 -20.52
CA THR A 399 -20.99 -36.19 -19.63
C THR A 399 -22.13 -37.16 -19.87
N ASN A 400 -21.82 -38.47 -19.72
CA ASN A 400 -22.79 -39.54 -19.87
C ASN A 400 -23.42 -40.01 -18.55
N GLY A 401 -23.31 -39.23 -17.50
CA GLY A 401 -23.88 -39.48 -16.19
C GLY A 401 -23.71 -38.31 -15.26
N LEU A 402 -24.27 -38.36 -14.07
CA LEU A 402 -24.02 -37.37 -13.06
C LEU A 402 -22.51 -37.27 -12.79
N GLY A 403 -21.95 -36.11 -12.87
CA GLY A 403 -20.52 -35.86 -12.71
C GLY A 403 -20.21 -34.65 -11.82
N LEU A 404 -19.13 -34.70 -11.09
CA LEU A 404 -18.57 -33.56 -10.36
C LEU A 404 -17.36 -33.06 -11.14
N ILE A 405 -17.39 -31.78 -11.46
CA ILE A 405 -16.31 -31.06 -12.13
C ILE A 405 -15.57 -30.21 -11.12
N ILE A 406 -14.25 -30.31 -11.08
CA ILE A 406 -13.37 -29.42 -10.35
C ILE A 406 -12.69 -28.48 -11.37
N PHE A 407 -12.69 -27.20 -11.08
CA PHE A 407 -12.07 -26.16 -11.90
C PHE A 407 -10.77 -25.71 -11.24
N SER A 408 -9.70 -25.59 -12.02
CA SER A 408 -8.42 -25.03 -11.53
C SER A 408 -8.52 -23.52 -11.33
N GLU A 409 -9.58 -23.09 -10.64
CA GLU A 409 -9.86 -21.69 -10.30
C GLU A 409 -10.16 -21.55 -8.81
N ILE A 410 -9.62 -20.49 -8.21
CA ILE A 410 -9.72 -20.31 -6.76
C ILE A 410 -11.16 -20.00 -6.36
N TYR A 411 -11.66 -20.72 -5.35
CA TYR A 411 -12.96 -20.47 -4.76
C TYR A 411 -12.96 -19.17 -3.98
N TYR A 412 -13.89 -18.28 -4.32
CA TYR A 412 -14.14 -17.03 -3.61
C TYR A 412 -15.64 -16.79 -3.55
N PRO A 413 -16.28 -16.85 -2.36
CA PRO A 413 -17.74 -16.87 -2.23
C PRO A 413 -18.41 -15.51 -2.47
N HIS A 414 -17.63 -14.42 -2.50
CA HIS A 414 -18.18 -13.07 -2.56
C HIS A 414 -18.14 -12.51 -3.99
N GLY A 415 -19.12 -12.89 -4.79
CA GLY A 415 -19.33 -12.29 -6.11
C GLY A 415 -19.17 -13.21 -7.31
N TRP A 416 -18.53 -14.37 -7.19
CA TRP A 416 -18.54 -15.37 -8.25
C TRP A 416 -19.85 -16.16 -8.24
N ASN A 417 -20.60 -16.07 -9.33
CA ASN A 417 -21.80 -16.86 -9.60
C ASN A 417 -21.52 -17.87 -10.69
N SER A 418 -22.13 -19.05 -10.58
CA SER A 418 -22.05 -20.11 -11.61
C SER A 418 -23.40 -20.32 -12.28
N TYR A 419 -23.36 -20.55 -13.59
CA TYR A 419 -24.52 -20.77 -14.43
C TYR A 419 -24.32 -22.04 -15.25
N VAL A 420 -25.37 -22.83 -15.42
CA VAL A 420 -25.42 -23.98 -16.32
C VAL A 420 -26.53 -23.74 -17.33
N ASN A 421 -26.19 -23.60 -18.63
CA ASN A 421 -27.10 -23.19 -19.70
C ASN A 421 -27.88 -21.89 -19.38
N GLY A 422 -27.25 -20.94 -18.70
CA GLY A 422 -27.86 -19.69 -18.30
C GLY A 422 -28.67 -19.72 -16.99
N GLU A 423 -28.92 -20.87 -16.39
CA GLU A 423 -29.57 -20.99 -15.10
C GLU A 423 -28.54 -20.96 -13.96
N MET A 424 -28.80 -20.16 -12.94
CA MET A 424 -27.92 -20.02 -11.78
C MET A 424 -27.90 -21.29 -10.96
N VAL A 425 -26.69 -21.83 -10.69
CA VAL A 425 -26.48 -23.03 -9.86
C VAL A 425 -25.42 -22.75 -8.81
N SER A 426 -25.53 -23.42 -7.68
CA SER A 426 -24.52 -23.30 -6.63
C SER A 426 -23.26 -24.06 -6.99
N HIS A 427 -22.10 -23.47 -6.74
CA HIS A 427 -20.81 -24.14 -6.77
C HIS A 427 -20.23 -24.15 -5.35
N PHE A 428 -19.32 -25.08 -5.09
CA PHE A 428 -18.78 -25.34 -3.76
C PHE A 428 -17.25 -25.31 -3.80
N ARG A 429 -16.64 -25.25 -2.60
CA ARG A 429 -15.20 -25.38 -2.44
C ARG A 429 -14.78 -26.83 -2.39
N PHE A 430 -13.71 -27.14 -3.10
CA PHE A 430 -13.05 -28.45 -3.13
C PHE A 430 -11.55 -28.28 -3.04
N ASN A 431 -10.88 -29.33 -2.58
CA ASN A 431 -9.43 -29.37 -2.49
C ASN A 431 -8.85 -28.13 -1.82
N TYR A 432 -9.52 -27.68 -0.75
CA TYR A 432 -9.18 -26.55 0.09
C TYR A 432 -9.33 -25.16 -0.55
N ILE A 433 -9.04 -24.99 -1.85
CA ILE A 433 -9.00 -23.68 -2.54
C ILE A 433 -9.72 -23.65 -3.88
N LEU A 434 -10.09 -24.76 -4.47
CA LEU A 434 -10.68 -24.82 -5.80
C LEU A 434 -12.21 -24.75 -5.77
N ARG A 435 -12.82 -24.39 -6.89
CA ARG A 435 -14.27 -24.43 -7.07
C ARG A 435 -14.69 -25.65 -7.87
N GLY A 436 -15.91 -26.13 -7.61
CA GLY A 436 -16.49 -27.22 -8.36
C GLY A 436 -18.00 -27.21 -8.29
N LEU A 437 -18.64 -27.94 -9.23
CA LEU A 437 -20.08 -28.11 -9.25
C LEU A 437 -20.46 -29.45 -9.88
N GLU A 438 -21.65 -29.96 -9.53
CA GLU A 438 -22.25 -31.13 -10.15
C GLU A 438 -23.02 -30.77 -11.41
N VAL A 439 -22.90 -31.62 -12.43
CA VAL A 439 -23.72 -31.55 -13.64
C VAL A 439 -24.40 -32.92 -13.90
N PRO A 440 -25.69 -32.93 -14.29
CA PRO A 440 -26.35 -34.16 -14.69
C PRO A 440 -25.85 -34.68 -16.04
N ASN A 441 -26.40 -35.81 -16.52
CA ASN A 441 -26.10 -36.35 -17.84
C ASN A 441 -26.53 -35.34 -18.96
N GLY A 442 -25.61 -35.02 -19.89
CA GLY A 442 -25.92 -34.15 -21.02
C GLY A 442 -24.75 -33.31 -21.50
N LYS A 443 -25.10 -32.31 -22.34
CA LYS A 443 -24.18 -31.25 -22.80
C LYS A 443 -24.61 -29.93 -22.24
N TYR A 444 -23.64 -29.18 -21.72
CA TYR A 444 -23.89 -27.96 -20.99
C TYR A 444 -22.85 -26.88 -21.32
N GLU A 445 -23.29 -25.62 -21.30
CA GLU A 445 -22.43 -24.48 -21.09
C GLU A 445 -22.36 -24.19 -19.58
N VAL A 446 -21.15 -24.17 -19.02
CA VAL A 446 -20.91 -23.74 -17.64
C VAL A 446 -20.20 -22.41 -17.65
N GLU A 447 -20.81 -21.40 -17.06
CA GLU A 447 -20.26 -20.06 -16.97
C GLU A 447 -20.00 -19.69 -15.51
N PHE A 448 -18.91 -18.96 -15.27
CA PHE A 448 -18.67 -18.25 -14.02
C PHE A 448 -18.59 -16.76 -14.31
N LYS A 449 -19.37 -15.95 -13.57
CA LYS A 449 -19.41 -14.49 -13.69
C LYS A 449 -19.08 -13.87 -12.34
N PHE A 450 -18.22 -12.86 -12.35
CA PHE A 450 -17.93 -12.09 -11.14
C PHE A 450 -18.86 -10.90 -11.03
N GLU A 451 -19.87 -11.02 -10.18
CA GLU A 451 -20.98 -10.07 -10.02
C GLU A 451 -21.16 -9.70 -8.54
N PRO A 452 -20.20 -8.96 -7.95
CA PRO A 452 -20.22 -8.63 -6.52
C PRO A 452 -21.28 -7.55 -6.21
N GLU A 453 -22.42 -7.93 -5.68
CA GLU A 453 -23.55 -7.04 -5.32
C GLU A 453 -23.11 -5.87 -4.42
N VAL A 454 -22.16 -6.12 -3.50
CA VAL A 454 -21.63 -5.08 -2.60
C VAL A 454 -20.96 -3.96 -3.37
N VAL A 455 -20.23 -4.27 -4.47
CA VAL A 455 -19.56 -3.26 -5.30
C VAL A 455 -20.59 -2.44 -6.06
N GLU A 456 -21.62 -3.08 -6.60
CA GLU A 456 -22.69 -2.37 -7.31
C GLU A 456 -23.46 -1.43 -6.38
N LEU A 457 -23.86 -1.92 -5.20
CA LEU A 457 -24.54 -1.11 -4.19
C LEU A 457 -23.67 0.05 -3.71
N SER A 458 -22.40 -0.22 -3.39
CA SER A 458 -21.45 0.80 -2.92
C SER A 458 -21.23 1.89 -3.98
N SER A 459 -21.16 1.53 -5.25
CA SER A 459 -21.02 2.47 -6.37
C SER A 459 -22.24 3.39 -6.48
N LYS A 460 -23.47 2.84 -6.33
CA LYS A 460 -24.71 3.62 -6.32
C LYS A 460 -24.75 4.60 -5.12
N ILE A 461 -24.37 4.14 -3.93
CA ILE A 461 -24.31 4.98 -2.71
C ILE A 461 -23.26 6.11 -2.90
N SER A 462 -22.09 5.79 -3.42
CA SER A 462 -21.02 6.75 -3.68
C SER A 462 -21.46 7.83 -4.68
N LEU A 463 -22.10 7.42 -5.77
CA LEU A 463 -22.63 8.35 -6.78
C LEU A 463 -23.69 9.28 -6.17
N PHE A 464 -24.65 8.73 -5.43
CA PHE A 464 -25.69 9.52 -4.78
C PHE A 464 -25.11 10.52 -3.77
N SER A 465 -24.15 10.09 -2.95
CA SER A 465 -23.47 10.95 -1.98
C SER A 465 -22.70 12.07 -2.66
N THR A 466 -22.00 11.78 -3.75
CA THR A 466 -21.26 12.78 -4.55
C THR A 466 -22.21 13.82 -5.15
N LEU A 467 -23.30 13.38 -5.77
CA LEU A 467 -24.31 14.28 -6.35
C LEU A 467 -24.97 15.15 -5.27
N SER A 468 -25.28 14.57 -4.11
CA SER A 468 -25.83 15.30 -2.96
C SER A 468 -24.88 16.37 -2.45
N PHE A 469 -23.58 16.04 -2.34
CA PHE A 469 -22.56 16.99 -1.93
C PHE A 469 -22.43 18.15 -2.92
N ILE A 470 -22.38 17.87 -4.23
CA ILE A 470 -22.35 18.89 -5.28
C ILE A 470 -23.58 19.80 -5.19
N LEU A 471 -24.76 19.23 -5.01
CA LEU A 471 -26.00 20.01 -4.87
C LEU A 471 -25.96 20.93 -3.66
N ILE A 472 -25.52 20.44 -2.50
CA ILE A 472 -25.31 21.23 -1.29
C ILE A 472 -24.35 22.39 -1.55
N MET A 473 -23.23 22.16 -2.20
CA MET A 473 -22.24 23.19 -2.54
C MET A 473 -22.85 24.27 -3.47
N ILE A 474 -23.64 23.86 -4.46
CA ILE A 474 -24.34 24.80 -5.36
C ILE A 474 -25.33 25.66 -4.58
N VAL A 475 -26.17 25.04 -3.75
CA VAL A 475 -27.17 25.75 -2.92
C VAL A 475 -26.49 26.73 -1.98
N MET A 476 -25.41 26.32 -1.32
CA MET A 476 -24.63 27.21 -0.43
C MET A 476 -24.02 28.38 -1.21
N SER A 477 -23.50 28.15 -2.41
CA SER A 477 -22.93 29.20 -3.26
C SER A 477 -23.97 30.21 -3.73
N ILE A 478 -25.17 29.75 -4.08
CA ILE A 478 -26.30 30.62 -4.45
C ILE A 478 -26.76 31.45 -3.24
N LYS A 479 -26.95 30.85 -2.07
CA LYS A 479 -27.30 31.56 -0.84
C LYS A 479 -26.25 32.59 -0.46
N ARG A 480 -24.96 32.28 -0.57
CA ARG A 480 -23.87 33.23 -0.29
C ARG A 480 -23.93 34.44 -1.20
N LYS A 481 -24.20 34.26 -2.51
CA LYS A 481 -24.38 35.37 -3.45
C LYS A 481 -25.59 36.27 -3.10
N SER A 482 -26.66 35.69 -2.57
CA SER A 482 -27.84 36.44 -2.12
C SER A 482 -27.59 37.22 -0.83
N TRP A 483 -26.69 36.73 0.04
CA TRP A 483 -26.25 37.45 1.25
C TRP A 483 -25.35 38.64 0.92
N ILE A 484 -24.41 38.48 0.01
CA ILE A 484 -23.49 39.56 -0.43
C ILE A 484 -24.23 40.70 -1.17
N LYS A 485 -25.40 40.40 -1.80
CA LYS A 485 -26.23 41.42 -2.44
C LYS A 485 -27.13 42.19 -1.46
N ARG A 486 -27.20 41.80 -0.18
CA ARG A 486 -28.02 42.44 0.87
C ARG A 486 -27.18 43.35 1.79
N PHE A 487 -25.87 43.42 1.58
CA PHE A 487 -24.92 44.38 2.16
C PHE A 487 -24.24 45.16 1.03
#